data_a11afad79e7c4a12929b51147ecfc0d7
#
_entry.id   a11afad79e7c4a12929b51147ecfc0d7
#
_cell.length_a   1.000
_cell.length_b   1.000
_cell.length_c   1.000
_cell.angle_alpha   90.00
_cell.angle_beta   90.00
_cell.angle_gamma   90.00
#
_symmetry.space_group_name_H-M   'P 1'
#
loop_
_entity.id
_entity.type
_entity.pdbx_description
1 polymer ?
#
loop_
_entity_poly.entity_id
_entity_poly.type
_entity_poly.pdbx_seq_one_letter_code
_entity_poly.pdbx_strand_id
1 'polypeptide(L)'
;MATQERKYPLGRIEPNTLKYFGACTMGGIIACGPTHTSVTPLDLVKCRRQVDPKIYTSNISAWRSIISKEGVRGIFFGWSPTFIGYSFQGAGKYGFYEYFKYLYGERMFPNTNRTVMHLAASASAEFLADIALCPFEAIKVRMQTTLPPYAHSLREGWSKIIAREGVSGLYKGLYPLWARQIPYTMTKFATFEETVSMIYKTLERPKESYNSLQQTGISFAGGYIAGIFCAIVSHPADVLVSKLNADRKAGESAMKAVSRIYGNIGFSGLWNGLPVRILMLGTLTGFQWLIYDSFKVFLGLPTTGH
;
A
#
# COMPACT_ATOMS: atom_id res chain seq x y z
N MET A 1 32.64 -24.40 -10.30
CA MET A 1 32.54 -22.98 -9.95
C MET A 1 31.51 -22.21 -10.81
N ALA A 2 31.43 -22.38 -12.12
CA ALA A 2 30.50 -21.66 -13.00
C ALA A 2 28.98 -21.92 -12.75
N THR A 3 28.59 -23.03 -12.14
CA THR A 3 27.19 -23.38 -11.84
C THR A 3 26.65 -22.70 -10.57
N GLN A 4 27.51 -22.26 -9.64
CA GLN A 4 27.11 -21.53 -8.45
C GLN A 4 26.90 -20.04 -8.71
N GLU A 5 27.65 -19.42 -9.63
CA GLU A 5 27.53 -18.00 -9.95
C GLU A 5 26.19 -17.66 -10.63
N ARG A 6 25.60 -18.57 -11.41
CA ARG A 6 24.24 -18.37 -11.98
C ARG A 6 23.12 -18.35 -10.94
N LYS A 7 23.35 -18.92 -9.76
CA LYS A 7 22.34 -18.99 -8.70
C LYS A 7 22.28 -17.73 -7.84
N TYR A 8 23.33 -16.91 -7.86
CA TYR A 8 23.46 -15.70 -7.04
C TYR A 8 24.04 -14.54 -7.87
N PRO A 9 23.22 -13.81 -8.64
CA PRO A 9 23.69 -12.75 -9.55
C PRO A 9 24.44 -11.60 -8.88
N LEU A 10 24.24 -11.38 -7.56
CA LEU A 10 24.94 -10.39 -6.75
C LEU A 10 25.88 -11.00 -5.70
N GLY A 11 26.26 -12.30 -5.87
CA GLY A 11 26.95 -13.07 -4.86
C GLY A 11 25.99 -13.52 -3.73
N ARG A 12 26.50 -14.33 -2.81
CA ARG A 12 25.72 -14.82 -1.67
C ARG A 12 25.41 -13.65 -0.72
N ILE A 13 24.13 -13.31 -0.58
CA ILE A 13 23.67 -12.28 0.35
C ILE A 13 23.30 -12.96 1.65
N GLU A 14 24.01 -12.62 2.73
CA GLU A 14 23.71 -13.14 4.06
C GLU A 14 22.55 -12.39 4.69
N PRO A 15 21.60 -13.08 5.37
CA PRO A 15 20.52 -12.45 6.11
C PRO A 15 21.05 -11.45 7.16
N ASN A 16 20.24 -10.44 7.47
CA ASN A 16 20.52 -9.43 8.49
C ASN A 16 21.78 -8.57 8.23
N THR A 17 22.21 -8.49 6.97
CA THR A 17 23.30 -7.60 6.53
C THR A 17 22.75 -6.35 5.82
N LEU A 18 23.58 -5.32 5.69
CA LEU A 18 23.22 -4.11 4.95
C LEU A 18 22.83 -4.43 3.48
N LYS A 19 23.50 -5.41 2.85
CA LYS A 19 23.16 -5.90 1.51
C LYS A 19 21.77 -6.56 1.48
N TYR A 20 21.43 -7.32 2.51
CA TYR A 20 20.10 -7.93 2.64
C TYR A 20 19.01 -6.87 2.77
N PHE A 21 19.16 -5.90 3.67
CA PHE A 21 18.19 -4.82 3.83
C PHE A 21 18.07 -3.94 2.58
N GLY A 22 19.19 -3.70 1.89
CA GLY A 22 19.21 -3.02 0.59
C GLY A 22 18.44 -3.79 -0.48
N ALA A 23 18.60 -5.11 -0.55
CA ALA A 23 17.82 -5.97 -1.45
C ALA A 23 16.32 -5.92 -1.14
N CYS A 24 15.94 -5.99 0.14
CA CYS A 24 14.54 -5.85 0.57
C CYS A 24 13.96 -4.47 0.22
N THR A 25 14.74 -3.41 0.39
CA THR A 25 14.37 -2.05 -0.02
C THR A 25 14.11 -1.96 -1.52
N MET A 26 15.01 -2.49 -2.36
CA MET A 26 14.82 -2.53 -3.81
C MET A 26 13.62 -3.38 -4.21
N GLY A 27 13.43 -4.53 -3.58
CA GLY A 27 12.24 -5.36 -3.77
C GLY A 27 10.95 -4.60 -3.49
N GLY A 28 10.94 -3.80 -2.42
CA GLY A 28 9.80 -2.93 -2.07
C GLY A 28 9.50 -1.87 -3.13
N ILE A 29 10.52 -1.24 -3.72
CA ILE A 29 10.37 -0.29 -4.84
C ILE A 29 9.69 -0.99 -6.03
N ILE A 30 10.25 -2.12 -6.45
CA ILE A 30 9.79 -2.87 -7.63
C ILE A 30 8.37 -3.43 -7.42
N ALA A 31 8.04 -3.83 -6.19
CA ALA A 31 6.72 -4.36 -5.88
C ALA A 31 5.66 -3.25 -5.76
N CYS A 32 5.95 -2.13 -5.10
CA CYS A 32 4.94 -1.13 -4.77
C CYS A 32 4.75 -0.06 -5.85
N GLY A 33 5.81 0.46 -6.45
CA GLY A 33 5.73 1.51 -7.47
C GLY A 33 4.82 1.11 -8.64
N PRO A 34 5.15 0.04 -9.38
CA PRO A 34 4.35 -0.38 -10.54
C PRO A 34 2.94 -0.83 -10.17
N THR A 35 2.76 -1.59 -9.08
CA THR A 35 1.44 -2.11 -8.69
C THR A 35 0.47 -1.00 -8.30
N HIS A 36 0.91 0.00 -7.53
CA HIS A 36 0.08 1.16 -7.22
C HIS A 36 -0.18 2.04 -8.45
N THR A 37 0.78 2.15 -9.36
CA THR A 37 0.59 2.90 -10.61
C THR A 37 -0.45 2.24 -11.50
N SER A 38 -0.48 0.92 -11.56
CA SER A 38 -1.47 0.18 -12.36
C SER A 38 -2.91 0.39 -11.91
N VAL A 39 -3.14 0.68 -10.63
CA VAL A 39 -4.47 0.97 -10.08
C VAL A 39 -4.84 2.46 -10.11
N THR A 40 -3.96 3.35 -10.62
CA THR A 40 -4.24 4.79 -10.74
C THR A 40 -5.56 5.11 -11.43
N PRO A 41 -5.99 4.41 -12.51
CA PRO A 41 -7.29 4.66 -13.14
C PRO A 41 -8.49 4.44 -12.21
N LEU A 42 -8.39 3.47 -11.30
CA LEU A 42 -9.43 3.19 -10.30
C LEU A 42 -9.44 4.27 -9.21
N ASP A 43 -8.27 4.65 -8.73
CA ASP A 43 -8.11 5.71 -7.73
C ASP A 43 -8.64 7.05 -8.25
N LEU A 44 -8.30 7.42 -9.48
CA LEU A 44 -8.76 8.66 -10.10
C LEU A 44 -10.28 8.73 -10.18
N VAL A 45 -10.92 7.67 -10.66
CA VAL A 45 -12.38 7.60 -10.75
C VAL A 45 -13.01 7.67 -9.36
N LYS A 46 -12.45 6.97 -8.38
CA LYS A 46 -12.89 7.06 -6.97
C LYS A 46 -12.83 8.49 -6.47
N CYS A 47 -11.70 9.17 -6.66
CA CYS A 47 -11.50 10.56 -6.24
C CYS A 47 -12.50 11.51 -6.94
N ARG A 48 -12.66 11.41 -8.25
CA ARG A 48 -13.59 12.28 -9.02
C ARG A 48 -15.06 12.04 -8.67
N ARG A 49 -15.45 10.80 -8.40
CA ARG A 49 -16.80 10.48 -7.90
C ARG A 49 -17.08 11.03 -6.51
N GLN A 50 -16.05 11.16 -5.68
CA GLN A 50 -16.18 11.80 -4.36
C GLN A 50 -16.34 13.30 -4.46
N VAL A 51 -15.68 13.93 -5.44
CA VAL A 51 -15.74 15.38 -5.65
C VAL A 51 -17.03 15.79 -6.35
N ASP A 52 -17.43 15.07 -7.40
CA ASP A 52 -18.64 15.37 -8.16
C ASP A 52 -19.44 14.10 -8.50
N PRO A 53 -20.27 13.62 -7.57
CA PRO A 53 -21.09 12.44 -7.76
C PRO A 53 -22.21 12.61 -8.80
N LYS A 54 -22.56 13.86 -9.15
CA LYS A 54 -23.61 14.14 -10.15
C LYS A 54 -23.10 13.88 -11.56
N ILE A 55 -21.85 14.27 -11.85
CA ILE A 55 -21.21 14.04 -13.16
C ILE A 55 -20.72 12.60 -13.28
N TYR A 56 -20.15 12.05 -12.20
CA TYR A 56 -19.54 10.72 -12.19
C TYR A 56 -20.39 9.70 -11.43
N THR A 57 -21.52 9.29 -12.03
CA THR A 57 -22.53 8.42 -11.38
C THR A 57 -22.06 6.98 -11.16
N SER A 58 -21.23 6.43 -12.06
CA SER A 58 -20.66 5.07 -11.94
C SER A 58 -19.21 5.06 -12.38
N ASN A 59 -18.45 3.99 -12.07
CA ASN A 59 -17.07 3.87 -12.49
C ASN A 59 -16.93 3.85 -14.01
N ILE A 60 -17.82 3.13 -14.70
CA ILE A 60 -17.80 3.01 -16.17
C ILE A 60 -18.16 4.35 -16.82
N SER A 61 -19.18 5.02 -16.31
CA SER A 61 -19.58 6.36 -16.81
C SER A 61 -18.47 7.38 -16.57
N ALA A 62 -17.79 7.32 -15.43
CA ALA A 62 -16.66 8.19 -15.12
C ALA A 62 -15.48 7.94 -16.07
N TRP A 63 -15.09 6.69 -16.33
CA TRP A 63 -14.05 6.41 -17.31
C TRP A 63 -14.41 6.88 -18.71
N ARG A 64 -15.63 6.63 -19.19
CA ARG A 64 -16.10 7.12 -20.49
C ARG A 64 -16.03 8.64 -20.56
N SER A 65 -16.50 9.34 -19.52
CA SER A 65 -16.46 10.81 -19.46
C SER A 65 -15.02 11.36 -19.45
N ILE A 66 -14.11 10.73 -18.70
CA ILE A 66 -12.70 11.14 -18.67
C ILE A 66 -12.04 10.88 -20.03
N ILE A 67 -12.24 9.69 -20.61
CA ILE A 67 -11.65 9.32 -21.91
C ILE A 67 -12.16 10.25 -23.01
N SER A 68 -13.45 10.60 -23.02
CA SER A 68 -14.02 11.49 -24.04
C SER A 68 -13.53 12.93 -23.93
N LYS A 69 -13.20 13.40 -22.72
CA LYS A 69 -12.77 14.79 -22.48
C LYS A 69 -11.26 14.96 -22.45
N GLU A 70 -10.54 14.01 -21.88
CA GLU A 70 -9.11 14.11 -21.56
C GLU A 70 -8.27 13.06 -22.33
N GLY A 71 -8.92 12.19 -23.10
CA GLY A 71 -8.29 11.08 -23.81
C GLY A 71 -7.90 9.90 -22.88
N VAL A 72 -7.37 8.82 -23.46
CA VAL A 72 -6.99 7.62 -22.70
C VAL A 72 -5.91 7.92 -21.64
N ARG A 73 -5.01 8.87 -21.90
CA ARG A 73 -3.99 9.28 -20.92
C ARG A 73 -4.58 9.96 -19.69
N GLY A 74 -5.77 10.56 -19.81
CA GLY A 74 -6.46 11.20 -18.70
C GLY A 74 -6.80 10.27 -17.55
N ILE A 75 -7.06 8.97 -17.82
CA ILE A 75 -7.34 8.00 -16.75
C ILE A 75 -6.13 7.67 -15.87
N PHE A 76 -4.91 7.95 -16.34
CA PHE A 76 -3.67 7.80 -15.57
C PHE A 76 -3.23 9.11 -14.90
N PHE A 77 -4.09 10.12 -14.86
CA PHE A 77 -3.73 11.40 -14.27
C PHE A 77 -3.31 11.24 -12.79
N GLY A 78 -2.13 11.78 -12.44
CA GLY A 78 -1.52 11.58 -11.12
C GLY A 78 -0.63 10.32 -11.01
N TRP A 79 -0.32 9.64 -12.12
CA TRP A 79 0.55 8.45 -12.10
C TRP A 79 1.95 8.74 -11.56
N SER A 80 2.53 9.90 -11.89
CA SER A 80 3.92 10.21 -11.50
C SER A 80 4.10 10.40 -9.98
N PRO A 81 3.29 11.19 -9.26
CA PRO A 81 3.36 11.20 -7.81
C PRO A 81 2.98 9.85 -7.18
N THR A 82 2.09 9.06 -7.81
CA THR A 82 1.76 7.71 -7.35
C THR A 82 2.97 6.79 -7.47
N PHE A 83 3.61 6.73 -8.63
CA PHE A 83 4.77 5.86 -8.87
C PHE A 83 5.91 6.19 -7.91
N ILE A 84 6.31 7.46 -7.84
CA ILE A 84 7.43 7.89 -7.02
C ILE A 84 7.13 7.73 -5.54
N GLY A 85 5.96 8.22 -5.09
CA GLY A 85 5.57 8.16 -3.68
C GLY A 85 5.46 6.72 -3.16
N TYR A 86 4.79 5.84 -3.90
CA TYR A 86 4.66 4.43 -3.50
C TYR A 86 5.94 3.62 -3.70
N SER A 87 6.87 4.05 -4.57
CA SER A 87 8.22 3.49 -4.62
C SER A 87 9.00 3.81 -3.34
N PHE A 88 8.96 5.05 -2.87
CA PHE A 88 9.60 5.41 -1.59
C PHE A 88 8.93 4.73 -0.39
N GLN A 89 7.60 4.67 -0.38
CA GLN A 89 6.88 3.94 0.67
C GLN A 89 7.24 2.45 0.65
N GLY A 90 7.26 1.82 -0.52
CA GLY A 90 7.66 0.42 -0.65
C GLY A 90 9.08 0.18 -0.18
N ALA A 91 10.01 1.05 -0.58
CA ALA A 91 11.40 1.01 -0.09
C ALA A 91 11.47 1.00 1.43
N GLY A 92 10.83 1.99 2.06
CA GLY A 92 10.79 2.11 3.52
C GLY A 92 10.05 0.96 4.18
N LYS A 93 8.85 0.64 3.71
CA LYS A 93 8.00 -0.40 4.28
C LYS A 93 8.69 -1.77 4.32
N TYR A 94 9.21 -2.26 3.20
CA TYR A 94 9.83 -3.57 3.14
C TYR A 94 11.25 -3.58 3.74
N GLY A 95 12.05 -2.53 3.47
CA GLY A 95 13.41 -2.44 4.01
C GLY A 95 13.44 -2.30 5.54
N PHE A 96 12.67 -1.35 6.08
CA PHE A 96 12.58 -1.17 7.53
C PHE A 96 11.84 -2.31 8.23
N TYR A 97 10.87 -2.96 7.57
CA TYR A 97 10.20 -4.12 8.17
C TYR A 97 11.18 -5.25 8.47
N GLU A 98 12.02 -5.63 7.52
CA GLU A 98 13.03 -6.66 7.73
C GLU A 98 14.07 -6.22 8.79
N TYR A 99 14.46 -4.94 8.78
CA TYR A 99 15.35 -4.39 9.81
C TYR A 99 14.73 -4.43 11.20
N PHE A 100 13.47 -4.01 11.36
CA PHE A 100 12.80 -4.03 12.66
C PHE A 100 12.45 -5.44 13.12
N LYS A 101 12.19 -6.38 12.21
CA LYS A 101 12.09 -7.81 12.56
C LYS A 101 13.37 -8.32 13.21
N TYR A 102 14.51 -8.02 12.60
CA TYR A 102 15.82 -8.35 13.16
C TYR A 102 16.05 -7.65 14.50
N LEU A 103 15.80 -6.34 14.57
CA LEU A 103 16.05 -5.55 15.77
C LEU A 103 15.18 -6.03 16.95
N TYR A 104 13.89 -6.20 16.74
CA TYR A 104 12.96 -6.58 17.81
C TYR A 104 13.02 -8.07 18.15
N GLY A 105 13.13 -8.94 17.14
CA GLY A 105 13.09 -10.37 17.32
C GLY A 105 14.42 -10.98 17.80
N GLU A 106 15.55 -10.47 17.30
CA GLU A 106 16.84 -11.07 17.64
C GLU A 106 17.63 -10.27 18.69
N ARG A 107 17.48 -8.93 18.72
CA ARG A 107 18.31 -8.06 19.57
C ARG A 107 17.60 -7.59 20.85
N MET A 108 16.36 -7.11 20.75
CA MET A 108 15.70 -6.46 21.88
C MET A 108 14.80 -7.42 22.68
N PHE A 109 14.01 -8.24 22.00
CA PHE A 109 12.95 -9.05 22.63
C PHE A 109 12.89 -10.46 22.05
N PRO A 110 13.94 -11.30 22.19
CA PRO A 110 14.04 -12.60 21.52
C PRO A 110 12.95 -13.62 21.92
N ASN A 111 12.29 -13.41 23.06
CA ASN A 111 11.24 -14.29 23.57
C ASN A 111 9.81 -13.78 23.28
N THR A 112 9.68 -12.72 22.49
CA THR A 112 8.36 -12.15 22.17
C THR A 112 7.62 -13.02 21.17
N ASN A 113 6.29 -13.08 21.30
CA ASN A 113 5.43 -13.76 20.34
C ASN A 113 5.67 -13.19 18.92
N ARG A 114 5.84 -14.08 17.93
CA ARG A 114 6.12 -13.71 16.54
C ARG A 114 5.10 -12.73 15.96
N THR A 115 3.82 -12.96 16.21
CA THR A 115 2.75 -12.07 15.72
C THR A 115 2.88 -10.67 16.27
N VAL A 116 3.18 -10.52 17.57
CA VAL A 116 3.42 -9.21 18.19
C VAL A 116 4.65 -8.52 17.58
N MET A 117 5.71 -9.29 17.34
CA MET A 117 6.92 -8.80 16.68
C MET A 117 6.60 -8.30 15.24
N HIS A 118 5.84 -9.07 14.44
CA HIS A 118 5.43 -8.66 13.09
C HIS A 118 4.57 -7.38 13.11
N LEU A 119 3.64 -7.28 14.07
CA LEU A 119 2.82 -6.08 14.24
C LEU A 119 3.67 -4.86 14.60
N ALA A 120 4.58 -4.99 15.57
CA ALA A 120 5.46 -3.88 15.99
C ALA A 120 6.42 -3.46 14.87
N ALA A 121 7.07 -4.43 14.21
CA ALA A 121 8.00 -4.16 13.11
C ALA A 121 7.31 -3.47 11.93
N SER A 122 6.11 -3.94 11.56
CA SER A 122 5.34 -3.34 10.47
C SER A 122 4.81 -1.94 10.80
N ALA A 123 4.39 -1.70 12.05
CA ALA A 123 3.98 -0.37 12.51
C ALA A 123 5.14 0.64 12.45
N SER A 124 6.32 0.25 12.95
CA SER A 124 7.51 1.09 12.93
C SER A 124 8.00 1.37 11.51
N ALA A 125 7.96 0.37 10.63
CA ALA A 125 8.33 0.51 9.22
C ALA A 125 7.39 1.47 8.49
N GLU A 126 6.07 1.31 8.67
CA GLU A 126 5.07 2.17 8.03
C GLU A 126 5.14 3.61 8.55
N PHE A 127 5.35 3.79 9.84
CA PHE A 127 5.51 5.13 10.43
C PHE A 127 6.60 5.93 9.71
N LEU A 128 7.76 5.32 9.44
CA LEU A 128 8.86 5.97 8.71
C LEU A 128 8.57 6.08 7.21
N ALA A 129 8.00 5.05 6.61
CA ALA A 129 7.71 5.01 5.18
C ALA A 129 6.69 6.08 4.76
N ASP A 130 5.70 6.35 5.60
CA ASP A 130 4.67 7.36 5.34
C ASP A 130 5.21 8.80 5.38
N ILE A 131 6.29 9.06 6.12
CA ILE A 131 6.96 10.37 6.07
C ILE A 131 7.49 10.64 4.66
N ALA A 132 8.04 9.62 4.00
CA ALA A 132 8.51 9.75 2.63
C ALA A 132 7.37 9.77 1.60
N LEU A 133 6.26 9.07 1.85
CA LEU A 133 5.10 9.05 0.97
C LEU A 133 4.32 10.38 1.01
N CYS A 134 4.18 10.99 2.18
CA CYS A 134 3.25 12.08 2.46
C CYS A 134 3.31 13.24 1.44
N PRO A 135 4.48 13.76 1.04
CA PRO A 135 4.56 14.84 0.05
C PRO A 135 3.94 14.46 -1.30
N PHE A 136 4.17 13.26 -1.75
CA PHE A 136 3.68 12.76 -3.04
C PHE A 136 2.18 12.48 -3.00
N GLU A 137 1.68 11.92 -1.89
CA GLU A 137 0.25 11.70 -1.68
C GLU A 137 -0.51 13.04 -1.61
N ALA A 138 0.04 14.06 -0.95
CA ALA A 138 -0.54 15.41 -0.91
C ALA A 138 -0.70 16.01 -2.31
N ILE A 139 0.30 15.85 -3.18
CA ILE A 139 0.24 16.32 -4.57
C ILE A 139 -0.74 15.49 -5.39
N LYS A 140 -0.66 14.15 -5.29
CA LYS A 140 -1.56 13.21 -5.98
C LYS A 140 -3.03 13.55 -5.70
N VAL A 141 -3.38 13.66 -4.42
CA VAL A 141 -4.76 13.93 -4.00
C VAL A 141 -5.24 15.27 -4.58
N ARG A 142 -4.46 16.34 -4.48
CA ARG A 142 -4.85 17.65 -5.06
C ARG A 142 -5.00 17.61 -6.57
N MET A 143 -4.10 16.90 -7.28
CA MET A 143 -4.22 16.73 -8.72
C MET A 143 -5.52 16.01 -9.10
N GLN A 144 -5.90 14.96 -8.37
CA GLN A 144 -7.04 14.11 -8.69
C GLN A 144 -8.39 14.67 -8.21
N THR A 145 -8.41 15.48 -7.16
CA THR A 145 -9.65 15.99 -6.54
C THR A 145 -10.04 17.40 -6.96
N THR A 146 -9.14 18.19 -7.57
CA THR A 146 -9.43 19.56 -7.98
C THR A 146 -9.81 19.62 -9.46
N LEU A 147 -10.93 20.27 -9.78
CA LEU A 147 -11.41 20.51 -11.14
C LEU A 147 -11.66 22.01 -11.34
N PRO A 148 -10.98 22.68 -12.31
CA PRO A 148 -9.91 22.16 -13.19
C PRO A 148 -8.68 21.69 -12.39
N PRO A 149 -7.80 20.85 -13.00
CA PRO A 149 -6.68 20.23 -12.28
C PRO A 149 -5.77 21.25 -11.60
N TYR A 150 -5.42 20.98 -10.33
CA TYR A 150 -4.52 21.83 -9.53
C TYR A 150 -3.14 21.99 -10.17
N ALA A 151 -2.61 20.91 -10.76
CA ALA A 151 -1.34 20.85 -11.45
C ALA A 151 -1.36 19.72 -12.49
N HIS A 152 -0.58 19.87 -13.57
CA HIS A 152 -0.47 18.86 -14.63
C HIS A 152 0.75 17.95 -14.48
N SER A 153 1.67 18.29 -13.57
CA SER A 153 2.87 17.50 -13.28
C SER A 153 3.22 17.51 -11.80
N LEU A 154 4.01 16.50 -11.37
CA LEU A 154 4.54 16.44 -10.01
C LEU A 154 5.34 17.70 -9.66
N ARG A 155 6.22 18.17 -10.56
CA ARG A 155 7.06 19.36 -10.35
C ARG A 155 6.21 20.61 -10.15
N GLU A 156 5.19 20.80 -10.96
CA GLU A 156 4.27 21.94 -10.86
C GLU A 156 3.49 21.89 -9.53
N GLY A 157 2.96 20.71 -9.18
CA GLY A 157 2.23 20.53 -7.92
C GLY A 157 3.10 20.81 -6.70
N TRP A 158 4.35 20.32 -6.72
CA TRP A 158 5.34 20.56 -5.68
C TRP A 158 5.62 22.06 -5.51
N SER A 159 5.97 22.75 -6.59
CA SER A 159 6.26 24.20 -6.57
C SER A 159 5.05 25.01 -6.11
N LYS A 160 3.84 24.68 -6.57
CA LYS A 160 2.61 25.40 -6.17
C LYS A 160 2.30 25.24 -4.68
N ILE A 161 2.49 24.05 -4.10
CA ILE A 161 2.26 23.84 -2.68
C ILE A 161 3.29 24.61 -1.85
N ILE A 162 4.56 24.51 -2.20
CA ILE A 162 5.62 25.22 -1.45
C ILE A 162 5.44 26.74 -1.53
N ALA A 163 5.11 27.28 -2.71
CA ALA A 163 4.90 28.71 -2.88
C ALA A 163 3.70 29.25 -2.08
N ARG A 164 2.65 28.45 -1.89
CA ARG A 164 1.42 28.89 -1.20
C ARG A 164 1.37 28.56 0.29
N GLU A 165 1.93 27.41 0.68
CA GLU A 165 1.72 26.82 2.01
C GLU A 165 3.03 26.47 2.70
N GLY A 166 4.16 26.66 2.01
CA GLY A 166 5.47 26.21 2.51
C GLY A 166 5.62 24.69 2.53
N VAL A 167 6.72 24.21 3.10
CA VAL A 167 7.01 22.76 3.23
C VAL A 167 5.95 22.06 4.10
N SER A 168 5.42 22.75 5.12
CA SER A 168 4.37 22.19 5.98
C SER A 168 3.10 21.79 5.21
N GLY A 169 2.81 22.45 4.08
CA GLY A 169 1.70 22.11 3.19
C GLY A 169 1.76 20.69 2.62
N LEU A 170 2.97 20.15 2.43
CA LEU A 170 3.20 18.78 1.96
C LEU A 170 2.92 17.72 3.03
N TYR A 171 2.98 18.09 4.32
CA TYR A 171 2.84 17.18 5.45
C TYR A 171 1.53 17.33 6.23
N LYS A 172 0.63 18.21 5.80
CA LYS A 172 -0.68 18.40 6.46
C LYS A 172 -1.53 17.13 6.57
N GLY A 173 -1.32 16.19 5.64
CA GLY A 173 -2.01 14.91 5.60
C GLY A 173 -1.34 13.77 6.37
N LEU A 174 -0.22 14.01 7.07
CA LEU A 174 0.57 12.95 7.68
C LEU A 174 -0.17 12.19 8.79
N TYR A 175 -0.84 12.91 9.70
CA TYR A 175 -1.61 12.26 10.78
C TYR A 175 -2.76 11.38 10.26
N PRO A 176 -3.64 11.85 9.35
CA PRO A 176 -4.65 10.98 8.74
C PRO A 176 -4.04 9.83 7.94
N LEU A 177 -2.87 10.04 7.31
CA LEU A 177 -2.15 8.99 6.58
C LEU A 177 -1.72 7.88 7.54
N TRP A 178 -1.05 8.21 8.66
CA TRP A 178 -0.67 7.25 9.69
C TRP A 178 -1.86 6.50 10.28
N ALA A 179 -2.93 7.22 10.63
CA ALA A 179 -4.13 6.61 11.20
C ALA A 179 -4.76 5.56 10.26
N ARG A 180 -4.63 5.74 8.95
CA ARG A 180 -5.11 4.80 7.92
C ARG A 180 -4.10 3.69 7.63
N GLN A 181 -2.84 4.05 7.39
CA GLN A 181 -1.83 3.16 6.82
C GLN A 181 -1.21 2.23 7.86
N ILE A 182 -0.98 2.68 9.09
CA ILE A 182 -0.35 1.84 10.12
C ILE A 182 -1.21 0.61 10.45
N PRO A 183 -2.50 0.73 10.80
CA PRO A 183 -3.34 -0.45 11.07
C PRO A 183 -3.47 -1.37 9.85
N TYR A 184 -3.58 -0.78 8.66
CA TYR A 184 -3.63 -1.53 7.40
C TYR A 184 -2.35 -2.35 7.18
N THR A 185 -1.18 -1.74 7.34
CA THR A 185 0.11 -2.41 7.12
C THR A 185 0.40 -3.44 8.21
N MET A 186 0.06 -3.16 9.47
CA MET A 186 0.14 -4.14 10.55
C MET A 186 -0.67 -5.40 10.20
N THR A 187 -1.93 -5.24 9.82
CA THR A 187 -2.79 -6.35 9.40
C THR A 187 -2.21 -7.08 8.20
N LYS A 188 -1.73 -6.33 7.18
CA LYS A 188 -1.17 -6.89 5.95
C LYS A 188 0.02 -7.81 6.22
N PHE A 189 1.01 -7.33 6.96
CA PHE A 189 2.25 -8.09 7.17
C PHE A 189 2.03 -9.26 8.15
N ALA A 190 1.35 -9.02 9.27
CA ALA A 190 1.08 -10.08 10.23
C ALA A 190 0.23 -11.20 9.61
N THR A 191 -0.86 -10.87 8.91
CA THR A 191 -1.71 -11.87 8.26
C THR A 191 -0.96 -12.61 7.16
N PHE A 192 -0.12 -11.93 6.39
CA PHE A 192 0.68 -12.56 5.35
C PHE A 192 1.64 -13.60 5.93
N GLU A 193 2.44 -13.23 6.93
CA GLU A 193 3.41 -14.13 7.58
C GLU A 193 2.72 -15.36 8.19
N GLU A 194 1.62 -15.15 8.92
CA GLU A 194 0.84 -16.24 9.52
C GLU A 194 0.20 -17.15 8.45
N THR A 195 -0.36 -16.57 7.40
CA THR A 195 -1.00 -17.34 6.32
C THR A 195 0.02 -18.19 5.58
N VAL A 196 1.17 -17.62 5.21
CA VAL A 196 2.23 -18.38 4.51
C VAL A 196 2.79 -19.48 5.40
N SER A 197 3.02 -19.19 6.68
CA SER A 197 3.44 -20.20 7.67
C SER A 197 2.41 -21.34 7.78
N MET A 198 1.12 -21.01 7.82
CA MET A 198 0.03 -22.01 7.86
C MET A 198 0.00 -22.87 6.60
N ILE A 199 0.15 -22.26 5.41
CA ILE A 199 0.18 -22.98 4.13
C ILE A 199 1.32 -24.00 4.13
N TYR A 200 2.55 -23.59 4.50
CA TYR A 200 3.69 -24.53 4.53
C TYR A 200 3.51 -25.64 5.57
N LYS A 201 2.92 -25.36 6.74
CA LYS A 201 2.59 -26.38 7.74
C LYS A 201 1.59 -27.41 7.22
N THR A 202 0.57 -26.96 6.49
CA THR A 202 -0.47 -27.83 5.89
C THR A 202 0.07 -28.69 4.75
N LEU A 203 1.07 -28.20 4.03
CA LEU A 203 1.71 -28.91 2.93
C LEU A 203 2.71 -29.98 3.38
N GLU A 204 3.05 -30.02 4.68
CA GLU A 204 3.92 -31.02 5.34
C GLU A 204 5.29 -31.22 4.67
N ARG A 205 5.76 -30.26 3.87
CA ARG A 205 7.05 -30.31 3.18
C ARG A 205 7.89 -29.09 3.51
N PRO A 206 9.22 -29.22 3.67
CA PRO A 206 10.10 -28.09 3.88
C PRO A 206 9.99 -27.09 2.72
N LYS A 207 10.05 -25.79 3.02
CA LYS A 207 9.95 -24.70 2.05
C LYS A 207 10.95 -24.84 0.90
N GLU A 208 12.15 -25.33 1.20
CA GLU A 208 13.25 -25.54 0.26
C GLU A 208 12.98 -26.65 -0.77
N SER A 209 12.01 -27.53 -0.51
CA SER A 209 11.60 -28.60 -1.44
C SER A 209 10.75 -28.11 -2.60
N TYR A 210 10.21 -26.89 -2.50
CA TYR A 210 9.38 -26.29 -3.53
C TYR A 210 10.23 -25.51 -4.53
N ASN A 211 9.86 -25.59 -5.81
CA ASN A 211 10.52 -24.78 -6.83
C ASN A 211 10.12 -23.29 -6.69
N SER A 212 10.89 -22.41 -7.34
CA SER A 212 10.68 -20.95 -7.24
C SER A 212 9.27 -20.52 -7.64
N LEU A 213 8.67 -21.15 -8.65
CA LEU A 213 7.30 -20.83 -9.10
C LEU A 213 6.26 -21.21 -8.04
N GLN A 214 6.43 -22.34 -7.38
CA GLN A 214 5.55 -22.78 -6.29
C GLN A 214 5.66 -21.85 -5.08
N GLN A 215 6.88 -21.48 -4.68
CA GLN A 215 7.10 -20.55 -3.57
C GLN A 215 6.48 -19.17 -3.84
N THR A 216 6.67 -18.60 -5.03
CA THR A 216 6.07 -17.31 -5.38
C THR A 216 4.55 -17.40 -5.57
N GLY A 217 4.02 -18.56 -5.99
CA GLY A 217 2.59 -18.85 -6.00
C GLY A 217 1.98 -18.86 -4.59
N ILE A 218 2.68 -19.44 -3.62
CA ILE A 218 2.28 -19.40 -2.21
C ILE A 218 2.31 -17.96 -1.68
N SER A 219 3.32 -17.17 -2.06
CA SER A 219 3.39 -15.75 -1.69
C SER A 219 2.22 -14.94 -2.28
N PHE A 220 1.80 -15.24 -3.53
CA PHE A 220 0.60 -14.63 -4.11
C PHE A 220 -0.65 -15.00 -3.32
N ALA A 221 -0.85 -16.29 -3.02
CA ALA A 221 -2.02 -16.76 -2.26
C ALA A 221 -2.06 -16.17 -0.85
N GLY A 222 -0.93 -16.17 -0.14
CA GLY A 222 -0.80 -15.53 1.18
C GLY A 222 -1.08 -14.04 1.13
N GLY A 223 -0.56 -13.35 0.10
CA GLY A 223 -0.82 -11.94 -0.14
C GLY A 223 -2.28 -11.63 -0.46
N TYR A 224 -2.94 -12.49 -1.25
CA TYR A 224 -4.36 -12.34 -1.57
C TYR A 224 -5.22 -12.48 -0.31
N ILE A 225 -4.97 -13.50 0.50
CA ILE A 225 -5.66 -13.72 1.78
C ILE A 225 -5.40 -12.55 2.75
N ALA A 226 -4.15 -12.10 2.88
CA ALA A 226 -3.83 -10.92 3.68
C ALA A 226 -4.60 -9.68 3.20
N GLY A 227 -4.76 -9.51 1.89
CA GLY A 227 -5.55 -8.44 1.28
C GLY A 227 -7.04 -8.50 1.64
N ILE A 228 -7.63 -9.70 1.77
CA ILE A 228 -9.00 -9.89 2.25
C ILE A 228 -9.14 -9.35 3.70
N PHE A 229 -8.25 -9.79 4.60
CA PHE A 229 -8.27 -9.32 5.98
C PHE A 229 -8.03 -7.81 6.08
N CYS A 230 -7.09 -7.27 5.30
CA CYS A 230 -6.89 -5.83 5.21
C CYS A 230 -8.14 -5.09 4.76
N ALA A 231 -8.85 -5.63 3.74
CA ALA A 231 -10.10 -5.04 3.29
C ALA A 231 -11.12 -4.99 4.41
N ILE A 232 -11.33 -6.10 5.13
CA ILE A 232 -12.29 -6.19 6.23
C ILE A 232 -11.93 -5.19 7.35
N VAL A 233 -10.69 -5.20 7.84
CA VAL A 233 -10.27 -4.36 8.98
C VAL A 233 -10.32 -2.87 8.65
N SER A 234 -9.89 -2.48 7.44
CA SER A 234 -9.81 -1.05 7.07
C SER A 234 -11.09 -0.48 6.48
N HIS A 235 -12.06 -1.31 6.06
CA HIS A 235 -13.23 -0.86 5.30
C HIS A 235 -14.11 0.15 6.03
N PRO A 236 -14.48 -0.05 7.31
CA PRO A 236 -15.31 0.90 8.04
C PRO A 236 -14.69 2.29 8.13
N ALA A 237 -13.38 2.34 8.42
CA ALA A 237 -12.64 3.60 8.49
C ALA A 237 -12.60 4.31 7.14
N ASP A 238 -12.35 3.57 6.06
CA ASP A 238 -12.29 4.14 4.71
C ASP A 238 -13.65 4.65 4.22
N VAL A 239 -14.75 3.96 4.55
CA VAL A 239 -16.11 4.44 4.24
C VAL A 239 -16.39 5.74 4.96
N LEU A 240 -16.07 5.83 6.27
CA LEU A 240 -16.25 7.05 7.05
C LEU A 240 -15.40 8.21 6.52
N VAL A 241 -14.11 7.98 6.26
CA VAL A 241 -13.21 9.01 5.70
C VAL A 241 -13.66 9.45 4.31
N SER A 242 -14.08 8.52 3.46
CA SER A 242 -14.59 8.82 2.12
C SER A 242 -15.83 9.69 2.16
N LYS A 243 -16.80 9.35 3.03
CA LYS A 243 -18.02 10.15 3.23
C LYS A 243 -17.74 11.48 3.92
N LEU A 244 -16.81 11.51 4.87
CA LEU A 244 -16.38 12.76 5.51
C LEU A 244 -15.80 13.75 4.50
N ASN A 245 -14.98 13.27 3.57
CA ASN A 245 -14.42 14.11 2.51
C ASN A 245 -15.48 14.63 1.52
N ALA A 246 -16.51 13.83 1.27
CA ALA A 246 -17.59 14.20 0.34
C ALA A 246 -18.67 15.09 0.95
N ASP A 247 -18.96 14.98 2.26
CA ASP A 247 -20.18 15.54 2.88
C ASP A 247 -19.87 16.35 4.16
N ARG A 248 -18.66 16.84 4.33
CA ARG A 248 -18.29 17.71 5.46
C ARG A 248 -18.84 19.12 5.26
N LYS A 249 -19.59 19.61 6.25
CA LYS A 249 -20.12 20.98 6.25
C LYS A 249 -19.05 21.98 6.71
N ALA A 250 -19.09 23.19 6.15
CA ALA A 250 -18.20 24.26 6.57
C ALA A 250 -18.38 24.57 8.07
N GLY A 251 -17.27 24.63 8.81
CA GLY A 251 -17.27 24.87 10.26
C GLY A 251 -17.63 23.65 11.14
N GLU A 252 -17.96 22.51 10.56
CA GLU A 252 -18.26 21.28 11.31
C GLU A 252 -16.96 20.60 11.79
N SER A 253 -16.89 20.26 13.10
CA SER A 253 -15.75 19.48 13.60
C SER A 253 -15.78 18.04 13.04
N ALA A 254 -14.60 17.44 12.84
CA ALA A 254 -14.49 16.09 12.28
C ALA A 254 -15.30 15.04 13.06
N MET A 255 -15.32 15.13 14.39
CA MET A 255 -16.07 14.19 15.24
C MET A 255 -17.57 14.32 15.05
N LYS A 256 -18.10 15.56 14.98
CA LYS A 256 -19.55 15.79 14.72
C LYS A 256 -19.94 15.28 13.34
N ALA A 257 -19.10 15.51 12.32
CA ALA A 257 -19.34 15.03 10.97
C ALA A 257 -19.35 13.49 10.91
N VAL A 258 -18.41 12.81 11.56
CA VAL A 258 -18.36 11.35 11.64
C VAL A 258 -19.62 10.80 12.34
N SER A 259 -20.02 11.38 13.48
CA SER A 259 -21.22 10.97 14.21
C SER A 259 -22.49 11.13 13.35
N ARG A 260 -22.64 12.26 12.67
CA ARG A 260 -23.76 12.51 11.76
C ARG A 260 -23.78 11.52 10.58
N ILE A 261 -22.62 11.29 9.95
CA ILE A 261 -22.48 10.34 8.85
C ILE A 261 -22.84 8.94 9.31
N TYR A 262 -22.29 8.50 10.46
CA TYR A 262 -22.60 7.19 11.02
C TYR A 262 -24.09 7.04 11.34
N GLY A 263 -24.73 8.06 11.93
CA GLY A 263 -26.17 8.07 12.16
C GLY A 263 -27.00 7.89 10.89
N ASN A 264 -26.54 8.46 9.76
CA ASN A 264 -27.24 8.36 8.48
C ASN A 264 -27.06 7.01 7.78
N ILE A 265 -25.88 6.40 7.85
CA ILE A 265 -25.57 5.17 7.12
C ILE A 265 -25.79 3.91 7.96
N GLY A 266 -25.73 4.03 9.27
CA GLY A 266 -25.84 2.92 10.22
C GLY A 266 -24.65 1.93 10.12
N PHE A 267 -24.69 0.86 10.90
CA PHE A 267 -23.65 -0.17 10.90
C PHE A 267 -23.53 -0.90 9.55
N SER A 268 -24.65 -1.23 8.91
CA SER A 268 -24.67 -1.91 7.62
C SER A 268 -24.05 -1.07 6.50
N GLY A 269 -24.24 0.25 6.53
CA GLY A 269 -23.68 1.17 5.57
C GLY A 269 -22.15 1.24 5.57
N LEU A 270 -21.51 0.89 6.70
CA LEU A 270 -20.04 0.79 6.80
C LEU A 270 -19.45 -0.33 5.93
N TRP A 271 -20.25 -1.31 5.55
CA TRP A 271 -19.82 -2.49 4.79
C TRP A 271 -20.17 -2.41 3.31
N ASN A 272 -20.80 -1.32 2.87
CA ASN A 272 -21.16 -1.12 1.47
C ASN A 272 -19.92 -1.05 0.57
N GLY A 273 -19.85 -1.95 -0.44
CA GLY A 273 -18.75 -2.02 -1.38
C GLY A 273 -17.59 -2.93 -0.95
N LEU A 274 -17.69 -3.61 0.19
CA LEU A 274 -16.66 -4.53 0.68
C LEU A 274 -16.26 -5.61 -0.34
N PRO A 275 -17.16 -6.30 -1.07
CA PRO A 275 -16.74 -7.32 -2.03
C PRO A 275 -15.82 -6.79 -3.14
N VAL A 276 -16.11 -5.62 -3.68
CA VAL A 276 -15.26 -4.97 -4.69
C VAL A 276 -13.91 -4.59 -4.10
N ARG A 277 -13.90 -4.12 -2.87
CA ARG A 277 -12.67 -3.78 -2.15
C ARG A 277 -11.81 -5.01 -1.86
N ILE A 278 -12.42 -6.13 -1.46
CA ILE A 278 -11.73 -7.41 -1.26
C ILE A 278 -11.02 -7.82 -2.55
N LEU A 279 -11.72 -7.82 -3.68
CA LEU A 279 -11.14 -8.17 -4.97
C LEU A 279 -9.95 -7.25 -5.30
N MET A 280 -10.12 -5.94 -5.13
CA MET A 280 -9.09 -4.95 -5.44
C MET A 280 -7.86 -5.09 -4.53
N LEU A 281 -8.06 -5.14 -3.21
CA LEU A 281 -6.96 -5.23 -2.25
C LEU A 281 -6.31 -6.62 -2.24
N GLY A 282 -7.09 -7.69 -2.38
CA GLY A 282 -6.57 -9.05 -2.51
C GLY A 282 -5.63 -9.16 -3.71
N THR A 283 -6.09 -8.73 -4.88
CA THR A 283 -5.29 -8.75 -6.11
C THR A 283 -4.04 -7.86 -5.98
N LEU A 284 -4.19 -6.62 -5.51
CA LEU A 284 -3.07 -5.69 -5.33
C LEU A 284 -2.01 -6.28 -4.39
N THR A 285 -2.44 -6.76 -3.23
CA THR A 285 -1.52 -7.30 -2.21
C THR A 285 -0.89 -8.61 -2.66
N GLY A 286 -1.66 -9.48 -3.33
CA GLY A 286 -1.15 -10.71 -3.92
C GLY A 286 -0.03 -10.44 -4.92
N PHE A 287 -0.23 -9.51 -5.86
CA PHE A 287 0.82 -9.13 -6.81
C PHE A 287 2.01 -8.43 -6.16
N GLN A 288 1.81 -7.63 -5.12
CA GLN A 288 2.92 -7.02 -4.38
C GLN A 288 3.84 -8.09 -3.78
N TRP A 289 3.27 -9.10 -3.11
CA TRP A 289 4.05 -10.18 -2.52
C TRP A 289 4.65 -11.11 -3.58
N LEU A 290 3.92 -11.42 -4.65
CA LEU A 290 4.44 -12.16 -5.79
C LEU A 290 5.70 -11.50 -6.37
N ILE A 291 5.64 -10.21 -6.66
CA ILE A 291 6.74 -9.46 -7.26
C ILE A 291 7.91 -9.34 -6.28
N TYR A 292 7.62 -9.01 -5.01
CA TYR A 292 8.63 -8.88 -3.96
C TYR A 292 9.40 -10.18 -3.74
N ASP A 293 8.70 -11.29 -3.56
CA ASP A 293 9.34 -12.59 -3.33
C ASP A 293 9.98 -13.15 -4.59
N SER A 294 9.41 -12.91 -5.78
CA SER A 294 10.08 -13.24 -7.05
C SER A 294 11.44 -12.53 -7.18
N PHE A 295 11.50 -11.25 -6.78
CA PHE A 295 12.74 -10.50 -6.76
C PHE A 295 13.74 -11.07 -5.74
N LYS A 296 13.28 -11.43 -4.53
CA LYS A 296 14.13 -12.11 -3.53
C LYS A 296 14.69 -13.42 -4.07
N VAL A 297 13.85 -14.26 -4.66
CA VAL A 297 14.27 -15.52 -5.28
C VAL A 297 15.28 -15.30 -6.41
N PHE A 298 15.07 -14.28 -7.25
CA PHE A 298 16.03 -13.91 -8.29
C PHE A 298 17.42 -13.58 -7.70
N LEU A 299 17.47 -12.93 -6.54
CA LEU A 299 18.70 -12.64 -5.81
C LEU A 299 19.26 -13.83 -5.00
N GLY A 300 18.60 -14.99 -5.04
CA GLY A 300 18.97 -16.16 -4.26
C GLY A 300 18.63 -16.05 -2.77
N LEU A 301 17.72 -15.12 -2.41
CA LEU A 301 17.21 -14.96 -1.06
C LEU A 301 15.96 -15.85 -0.85
N PRO A 302 15.71 -16.32 0.38
CA PRO A 302 14.46 -17.02 0.69
C PRO A 302 13.26 -16.10 0.54
N THR A 303 12.11 -16.66 0.12
CA THR A 303 10.83 -15.96 0.13
C THR A 303 10.43 -15.59 1.56
N THR A 304 9.53 -14.60 1.70
CA THR A 304 9.01 -14.16 3.01
C THR A 304 8.07 -15.24 3.59
N GLY A 305 7.84 -15.21 4.90
CA GLY A 305 7.05 -16.22 5.63
C GLY A 305 7.89 -17.43 6.05
N HIS A 306 8.19 -17.52 7.33
CA HIS A 306 8.96 -18.61 7.98
C HIS A 306 8.14 -19.30 9.06
#